data_e6d91fec86d155b64cd56c3e216b5161
#
_entry.id   e6d91fec86d155b64cd56c3e216b5161
#
_cell.length_a   1.000
_cell.length_b   1.000
_cell.length_c   1.000
_cell.angle_alpha   90.00
_cell.angle_beta   90.00
_cell.angle_gamma   90.00
#
_symmetry.space_group_name_H-M   'P 1'
#
loop_
_entity.id
_entity.type
_entity.pdbx_description
1 polymer ?
#
loop_
_entity_poly.entity_id
_entity_poly.type
_entity_poly.pdbx_seq_one_letter_code
_entity_poly.pdbx_strand_id
1 'polypeptide(L)' 'MKVRELVRMLEDDGWILARTRGSHHQYKHPAKPGLVTVPGRPGDDLAPGTLNSALKQAGLKK' A
#
# COMPACT_ATOMS: atom_id res chain seq x y z
N MET A 1 7.29 -4.22 9.59
CA MET A 1 6.90 -2.84 9.19
C MET A 1 5.45 -2.60 9.53
N LYS A 2 5.14 -1.47 10.09
CA LYS A 2 3.75 -1.08 10.37
C LYS A 2 3.03 -0.66 9.11
N VAL A 3 1.71 -0.89 9.08
CA VAL A 3 0.87 -0.46 7.95
C VAL A 3 1.08 1.01 7.62
N ARG A 4 1.11 1.88 8.64
CA ARG A 4 1.30 3.32 8.43
C ARG A 4 2.63 3.66 7.75
N GLU A 5 3.65 2.86 7.97
CA GLU A 5 4.95 3.06 7.32
C GLU A 5 4.88 2.74 5.84
N LEU A 6 4.20 1.64 5.49
CA LEU A 6 3.98 1.29 4.10
C LEU A 6 3.14 2.36 3.40
N VAL A 7 2.07 2.82 4.05
CA VAL A 7 1.20 3.87 3.49
C VAL A 7 2.02 5.12 3.20
N ARG A 8 2.89 5.51 4.12
CA ARG A 8 3.75 6.68 3.92
C ARG A 8 4.67 6.50 2.71
N MET A 9 5.24 5.30 2.55
CA MET A 9 6.07 5.02 1.37
C MET A 9 5.28 5.15 0.08
N LEU A 10 4.04 4.67 0.08
CA LEU A 10 3.17 4.78 -1.09
C LEU A 10 2.85 6.24 -1.38
N GLU A 11 2.47 7.01 -0.37
CA GLU A 11 2.14 8.42 -0.54
C GLU A 11 3.35 9.22 -1.05
N ASP A 12 4.53 8.93 -0.52
CA ASP A 12 5.76 9.59 -0.97
C ASP A 12 6.06 9.29 -2.45
N ASP A 13 5.63 8.13 -2.95
CA ASP A 13 5.80 7.75 -4.35
C ASP A 13 4.67 8.28 -5.25
N GLY A 14 3.68 8.95 -4.68
CA GLY A 14 2.57 9.52 -5.44
C GLY A 14 1.27 8.73 -5.42
N TRP A 15 1.21 7.64 -4.66
CA TRP A 15 -0.02 6.86 -4.53
C TRP A 15 -1.04 7.61 -3.68
N ILE A 16 -2.31 7.54 -4.08
CA ILE A 16 -3.41 8.27 -3.47
C ILE A 16 -4.50 7.27 -3.08
N LEU A 17 -5.05 7.43 -1.88
CA LEU A 17 -6.16 6.58 -1.43
C LEU A 17 -7.35 6.76 -2.36
N ALA A 18 -7.78 5.65 -2.98
CA ALA A 18 -8.90 5.64 -3.90
C ALA A 18 -10.17 5.13 -3.24
N ARG A 19 -10.04 4.14 -2.36
CA ARG A 19 -11.20 3.47 -1.74
C ARG A 19 -10.78 2.79 -0.45
N THR A 20 -11.71 2.75 0.52
CA THR A 20 -11.59 1.97 1.73
C THR A 20 -12.74 0.99 1.82
N ARG A 21 -12.44 -0.28 2.05
CA ARG A 21 -13.45 -1.32 2.30
C ARG A 21 -13.05 -2.06 3.58
N GLY A 22 -13.80 -1.79 4.68
CA GLY A 22 -13.44 -2.31 5.98
C GLY A 22 -12.04 -1.86 6.37
N SER A 23 -11.14 -2.83 6.62
CA SER A 23 -9.75 -2.54 6.95
C SER A 23 -8.82 -2.52 5.73
N HIS A 24 -9.37 -2.72 4.52
CA HIS A 24 -8.58 -2.70 3.30
C HIS A 24 -8.60 -1.33 2.65
N HIS A 25 -7.41 -0.79 2.37
CA HIS A 25 -7.24 0.50 1.73
C HIS A 25 -6.65 0.29 0.35
N GLN A 26 -7.31 0.82 -0.67
CA GLN A 26 -6.86 0.71 -2.07
C GLN A 26 -6.30 2.04 -2.53
N TYR A 27 -5.09 2.00 -3.10
CA TYR A 27 -4.38 3.17 -3.59
C TYR A 27 -4.25 3.12 -5.10
N LYS A 28 -4.31 4.28 -5.73
CA LYS A 28 -4.08 4.46 -7.17
C LYS A 28 -2.97 5.46 -7.39
N HIS A 29 -2.39 5.43 -8.58
CA HIS A 29 -1.29 6.32 -8.95
C HIS A 29 -1.58 6.96 -10.30
N PRO A 30 -1.33 8.27 -10.45
CA PRO A 30 -1.63 8.97 -11.71
C PRO A 30 -0.76 8.51 -12.88
N ALA A 31 0.44 7.98 -12.62
CA ALA A 31 1.38 7.56 -13.65
C ALA A 31 1.63 6.05 -13.71
N LYS A 32 1.20 5.30 -12.70
CA LYS A 32 1.42 3.85 -12.63
C LYS A 32 0.09 3.12 -12.72
N PRO A 33 -0.01 2.02 -13.48
CA PRO A 33 -1.26 1.28 -13.62
C PRO A 33 -1.56 0.43 -12.39
N GLY A 34 -2.82 0.01 -12.28
CA GLY A 34 -3.27 -0.91 -11.25
C GLY A 34 -3.55 -0.25 -9.91
N LEU A 35 -3.88 -1.10 -8.94
CA LEU A 35 -4.19 -0.68 -7.58
C LEU A 35 -3.27 -1.40 -6.61
N VAL A 36 -2.92 -0.73 -5.51
CA VAL A 36 -2.22 -1.36 -4.40
C VAL A 36 -3.19 -1.48 -3.25
N THR A 37 -3.37 -2.69 -2.74
CA THR A 37 -4.24 -2.95 -1.59
C THR A 37 -3.41 -3.12 -0.34
N VAL A 38 -3.71 -2.32 0.67
CA VAL A 38 -3.04 -2.38 1.97
C VAL A 38 -4.05 -2.86 3.01
N PRO A 39 -3.88 -4.07 3.56
CA PRO A 39 -4.79 -4.57 4.59
C PRO A 39 -4.38 -4.06 5.96
N GLY A 40 -5.34 -4.07 6.89
CA GLY A 40 -5.07 -3.80 8.30
C GLY A 40 -5.18 -2.33 8.69
N ARG A 41 -4.98 -2.09 9.98
CA ARG A 41 -5.05 -0.74 10.57
C ARG A 41 -3.65 -0.12 10.62
N PRO A 42 -3.54 1.21 10.75
CA PRO A 42 -2.23 1.87 10.74
C PRO A 42 -1.21 1.31 11.73
N GLY A 43 -1.66 0.88 12.90
CA GLY A 43 -0.78 0.32 13.93
C GLY A 43 -0.46 -1.14 13.80
N ASP A 44 -1.06 -1.85 12.85
CA ASP A 44 -0.83 -3.28 12.66
C ASP A 44 0.50 -3.53 11.97
N ASP A 45 1.12 -4.68 12.29
CA ASP A 45 2.32 -5.12 11.62
C ASP A 45 1.95 -5.89 10.35
N LEU A 46 2.69 -5.64 9.28
CA LEU A 46 2.51 -6.35 8.03
C LEU A 46 3.35 -7.61 8.01
N ALA A 47 2.74 -8.71 7.57
CA ALA A 47 3.48 -9.93 7.30
C ALA A 47 4.46 -9.68 6.13
N PRO A 48 5.65 -10.30 6.15
CA PRO A 48 6.64 -10.08 5.08
C PRO A 48 6.11 -10.34 3.67
N GLY A 49 5.30 -11.38 3.49
CA GLY A 49 4.72 -11.69 2.20
C GLY A 49 3.77 -10.61 1.70
N THR A 50 2.91 -10.10 2.59
CA THR A 50 1.98 -9.02 2.27
C THR A 50 2.72 -7.74 1.92
N LEU A 51 3.76 -7.41 2.71
CA LEU A 51 4.60 -6.24 2.45
C LEU A 51 5.27 -6.33 1.09
N ASN A 52 5.90 -7.48 0.80
CA ASN A 52 6.57 -7.69 -0.48
C ASN A 52 5.61 -7.58 -1.66
N SER A 53 4.42 -8.16 -1.53
CA SER A 53 3.39 -8.09 -2.57
C SER A 53 2.97 -6.64 -2.85
N ALA A 54 2.72 -5.87 -1.79
CA ALA A 54 2.33 -4.46 -1.94
C ALA A 54 3.45 -3.64 -2.59
N LEU A 55 4.69 -3.84 -2.17
CA LEU A 55 5.83 -3.12 -2.75
C LEU A 55 6.04 -3.46 -4.22
N LYS A 56 5.82 -4.72 -4.60
CA LYS A 56 5.92 -5.13 -6.01
C LYS A 56 4.81 -4.50 -6.84
N GLN A 57 3.57 -4.50 -6.33
CA GLN A 57 2.44 -3.87 -7.01
C GLN A 57 2.68 -2.38 -7.20
N ALA A 58 3.32 -1.74 -6.24
CA ALA A 58 3.60 -0.31 -6.29
C ALA A 58 4.83 0.04 -7.14
N GLY A 59 5.56 -0.97 -7.63
CA GLY A 59 6.79 -0.73 -8.38
C GLY A 59 7.96 -0.25 -7.51
N LEU A 60 7.86 -0.43 -6.20
CA LEU A 60 8.90 -0.04 -5.23
C LEU A 60 9.87 -1.18 -4.94
N LYS A 61 9.59 -2.36 -5.46
CA LYS A 61 10.43 -3.53 -5.31
C LYS A 61 10.32 -4.39 -6.56
N LYS A 62 11.43 -4.93 -6.98
CA LYS A 62 11.48 -5.82 -8.15
C LYS A 62 11.08 -7.26 -7.80
#